data_26ca87bd6af3c92fb4573dfac3b70450
#
_entry.id   26ca87bd6af3c92fb4573dfac3b70450
#
_cell.length_a   1.000
_cell.length_b   1.000
_cell.length_c   1.000
_cell.angle_alpha   90.00
_cell.angle_beta   90.00
_cell.angle_gamma   90.00
#
_symmetry.space_group_name_H-M   'P 1'
#
loop_
_entity.id
_entity.type
_entity.pdbx_description
1 polymer ?
#
loop_
_entity_poly.entity_id
_entity_poly.type
_entity_poly.pdbx_seq_one_letter_code
_entity_poly.pdbx_strand_id
1 'polypeptide(L)'
;MSRRKPKGLPLDGWLIIDKPPGMTSTDVVNRVKRIFDAQKAGHGGTLDPLATGVLPIAFGAATKTVPYVMDGTKLYRFTLKLGEQRDTDDADGQVIATSDVRPTDDQLRAALPAFIGDIMQVPPIFSAIKVAGERAYDMAREGRAPVLEPRPARVDRFELVERTDEDTAVFEVASGKGVYMRSLARDLAQACGTVGHIAVLRRLRVGPFLEAASIPLDKLRGAEDTAPASPDLLLPVATALADIPALALTESEAADLRHGQAISLVTLMGRIPGNADPSGGLVRAMAGGRVIGLARLEDGLMKPERVL
;
A
#
# COMPACT_ATOMS: atom_id res chain seq x y z
N MET A 1 -27.09 16.19 -22.54
CA MET A 1 -25.93 15.39 -22.98
C MET A 1 -26.03 13.99 -22.40
N SER A 2 -26.27 12.96 -23.23
CA SER A 2 -26.34 11.55 -22.78
C SER A 2 -24.96 11.13 -22.29
N ARG A 3 -24.81 10.79 -20.99
CA ARG A 3 -23.58 10.19 -20.45
C ARG A 3 -23.37 8.85 -21.18
N ARG A 4 -22.30 8.71 -21.95
CA ARG A 4 -21.87 7.42 -22.51
C ARG A 4 -21.81 6.39 -21.38
N LYS A 5 -22.52 5.26 -21.53
CA LYS A 5 -22.41 4.15 -20.56
C LYS A 5 -20.93 3.74 -20.45
N PRO A 6 -20.42 3.55 -19.22
CA PRO A 6 -19.05 3.07 -19.03
C PRO A 6 -18.89 1.72 -19.74
N LYS A 7 -17.77 1.52 -20.43
CA LYS A 7 -17.44 0.26 -21.11
C LYS A 7 -16.90 -0.75 -20.10
N GLY A 8 -17.33 -2.01 -20.18
CA GLY A 8 -16.89 -3.12 -19.32
C GLY A 8 -17.90 -3.51 -18.25
N LEU A 9 -17.52 -4.44 -17.38
CA LEU A 9 -18.35 -5.03 -16.32
C LEU A 9 -18.31 -4.19 -15.03
N PRO A 10 -19.44 -3.97 -14.33
CA PRO A 10 -19.51 -3.29 -13.06
C PRO A 10 -19.13 -4.25 -11.92
N LEU A 11 -17.83 -4.50 -11.75
CA LEU A 11 -17.29 -5.39 -10.73
C LEU A 11 -16.97 -4.60 -9.46
N ASP A 12 -17.23 -5.20 -8.28
CA ASP A 12 -16.90 -4.65 -6.96
C ASP A 12 -16.10 -5.67 -6.15
N GLY A 13 -14.99 -5.24 -5.55
CA GLY A 13 -14.17 -6.10 -4.69
C GLY A 13 -12.68 -5.83 -4.81
N TRP A 14 -11.89 -6.70 -4.19
CA TRP A 14 -10.44 -6.65 -4.16
C TRP A 14 -9.82 -7.88 -4.80
N LEU A 15 -8.81 -7.69 -5.62
CA LEU A 15 -7.94 -8.74 -6.13
C LEU A 15 -6.53 -8.50 -5.62
N ILE A 16 -5.89 -9.54 -5.11
CA ILE A 16 -4.52 -9.42 -4.61
C ILE A 16 -3.58 -10.03 -5.64
N ILE A 17 -2.76 -9.19 -6.24
CA ILE A 17 -1.78 -9.60 -7.24
C ILE A 17 -0.41 -9.76 -6.61
N ASP A 18 0.26 -10.86 -6.90
CA ASP A 18 1.71 -10.96 -6.79
C ASP A 18 2.32 -10.23 -8.00
N LYS A 19 2.73 -8.98 -7.77
CA LYS A 19 3.29 -8.16 -8.83
C LYS A 19 4.65 -8.73 -9.28
N PRO A 20 4.83 -9.02 -10.57
CA PRO A 20 6.15 -9.41 -11.09
C PRO A 20 7.09 -8.20 -11.14
N PRO A 21 8.42 -8.43 -11.21
CA PRO A 21 9.39 -7.37 -11.44
C PRO A 21 9.22 -6.74 -12.85
N GLY A 22 9.78 -5.55 -13.05
CA GLY A 22 9.85 -4.85 -14.33
C GLY A 22 8.55 -4.16 -14.78
N MET A 23 7.44 -4.30 -14.04
CA MET A 23 6.18 -3.61 -14.34
C MET A 23 5.88 -2.53 -13.32
N THR A 24 5.32 -1.40 -13.77
CA THR A 24 4.74 -0.41 -12.83
C THR A 24 3.43 -0.92 -12.24
N SER A 25 3.03 -0.40 -11.08
CA SER A 25 1.72 -0.70 -10.48
C SER A 25 0.56 -0.31 -11.41
N THR A 26 0.72 0.74 -12.21
CA THR A 26 -0.27 1.19 -13.21
C THR A 26 -0.40 0.19 -14.35
N ASP A 27 0.70 -0.38 -14.83
CA ASP A 27 0.68 -1.40 -15.90
C ASP A 27 -0.09 -2.65 -15.43
N VAL A 28 0.15 -3.07 -14.17
CA VAL A 28 -0.58 -4.19 -13.57
C VAL A 28 -2.08 -3.88 -13.49
N VAL A 29 -2.47 -2.68 -12.99
CA VAL A 29 -3.89 -2.27 -12.97
C VAL A 29 -4.50 -2.32 -14.35
N ASN A 30 -3.82 -1.78 -15.36
CA ASN A 30 -4.33 -1.75 -16.73
C ASN A 30 -4.47 -3.15 -17.34
N ARG A 31 -3.53 -4.06 -17.05
CA ARG A 31 -3.58 -5.45 -17.48
C ARG A 31 -4.72 -6.19 -16.80
N VAL A 32 -4.84 -6.10 -15.47
CA VAL A 32 -5.90 -6.71 -14.68
C VAL A 32 -7.27 -6.18 -15.10
N LYS A 33 -7.41 -4.87 -15.28
CA LYS A 33 -8.66 -4.25 -15.74
C LYS A 33 -9.13 -4.82 -17.09
N ARG A 34 -8.22 -5.10 -18.02
CA ARG A 34 -8.52 -5.74 -19.32
C ARG A 34 -8.91 -7.20 -19.15
N ILE A 35 -8.20 -7.97 -18.31
CA ILE A 35 -8.46 -9.37 -18.04
C ILE A 35 -9.88 -9.57 -17.48
N PHE A 36 -10.35 -8.68 -16.63
CA PHE A 36 -11.69 -8.73 -16.02
C PHE A 36 -12.75 -7.97 -16.82
N ASP A 37 -12.40 -7.31 -17.91
CA ASP A 37 -13.26 -6.35 -18.63
C ASP A 37 -13.95 -5.36 -17.68
N ALA A 38 -13.22 -4.87 -16.68
CA ALA A 38 -13.79 -4.06 -15.61
C ALA A 38 -13.97 -2.59 -16.01
N GLN A 39 -15.06 -1.96 -15.58
CA GLN A 39 -15.31 -0.52 -15.78
C GLN A 39 -14.30 0.34 -15.04
N LYS A 40 -13.96 -0.02 -13.79
CA LYS A 40 -13.12 0.77 -12.90
C LYS A 40 -12.21 -0.13 -12.07
N ALA A 41 -10.92 0.21 -12.05
CA ALA A 41 -9.93 -0.41 -11.17
C ALA A 41 -8.88 0.61 -10.73
N GLY A 42 -8.21 0.33 -9.59
CA GLY A 42 -7.11 1.10 -9.04
C GLY A 42 -6.30 0.27 -8.05
N HIS A 43 -5.07 0.66 -7.72
CA HIS A 43 -4.25 -0.08 -6.75
C HIS A 43 -4.29 0.52 -5.34
N GLY A 44 -4.11 -0.32 -4.33
CA GLY A 44 -4.05 0.04 -2.91
C GLY A 44 -2.64 0.35 -2.40
N GLY A 45 -1.82 1.01 -3.21
CA GLY A 45 -0.46 1.45 -2.86
C GLY A 45 0.58 1.07 -3.90
N THR A 46 1.36 2.05 -4.35
CA THR A 46 2.38 1.88 -5.38
C THR A 46 3.49 0.93 -4.94
N LEU A 47 3.97 0.13 -5.87
CA LEU A 47 5.25 -0.58 -5.84
C LEU A 47 6.12 -0.07 -7.00
N ASP A 48 7.42 0.09 -6.74
CA ASP A 48 8.40 0.44 -7.76
C ASP A 48 8.48 -0.68 -8.83
N PRO A 49 8.99 -0.41 -10.05
CA PRO A 49 9.12 -1.43 -11.10
C PRO A 49 9.90 -2.66 -10.66
N LEU A 50 11.06 -2.48 -10.02
CA LEU A 50 11.89 -3.54 -9.46
C LEU A 50 11.16 -4.37 -8.38
N ALA A 51 10.33 -3.73 -7.56
CA ALA A 51 9.67 -4.37 -6.43
C ALA A 51 8.64 -5.41 -6.87
N THR A 52 8.51 -6.48 -6.07
CA THR A 52 7.56 -7.58 -6.28
C THR A 52 6.59 -7.71 -5.10
N GLY A 53 5.65 -8.67 -5.18
CA GLY A 53 4.78 -9.06 -4.08
C GLY A 53 3.42 -8.37 -4.07
N VAL A 54 2.83 -8.26 -2.90
CA VAL A 54 1.42 -7.92 -2.67
C VAL A 54 1.05 -6.57 -3.25
N LEU A 55 0.25 -6.55 -4.31
CA LEU A 55 -0.36 -5.36 -4.90
C LEU A 55 -1.89 -5.51 -4.89
N PRO A 56 -2.61 -4.93 -3.91
CA PRO A 56 -4.06 -4.95 -3.89
C PRO A 56 -4.64 -4.10 -5.01
N ILE A 57 -5.55 -4.69 -5.79
CA ILE A 57 -6.30 -4.04 -6.87
C ILE A 57 -7.76 -3.92 -6.46
N ALA A 58 -8.26 -2.70 -6.39
CA ALA A 58 -9.66 -2.37 -6.09
C ALA A 58 -10.47 -2.27 -7.38
N PHE A 59 -11.68 -2.85 -7.38
CA PHE A 59 -12.66 -2.72 -8.46
C PHE A 59 -13.89 -1.95 -7.97
N GLY A 60 -14.47 -1.11 -8.84
CA GLY A 60 -15.73 -0.41 -8.62
C GLY A 60 -15.81 0.31 -7.26
N ALA A 61 -16.75 -0.10 -6.39
CA ALA A 61 -16.97 0.47 -5.06
C ALA A 61 -15.74 0.33 -4.16
N ALA A 62 -14.96 -0.76 -4.26
CA ALA A 62 -13.73 -0.94 -3.48
C ALA A 62 -12.71 0.18 -3.72
N THR A 63 -12.74 0.87 -4.87
CA THR A 63 -11.85 2.01 -5.12
C THR A 63 -12.06 3.18 -4.13
N LYS A 64 -13.22 3.24 -3.48
CA LYS A 64 -13.51 4.24 -2.44
C LYS A 64 -12.84 3.89 -1.10
N THR A 65 -12.43 2.63 -0.91
CA THR A 65 -11.77 2.14 0.31
C THR A 65 -10.25 2.10 0.20
N VAL A 66 -9.68 2.44 -0.97
CA VAL A 66 -8.22 2.52 -1.21
C VAL A 66 -7.46 3.34 -0.16
N PRO A 67 -7.92 4.53 0.28
CA PRO A 67 -7.20 5.30 1.30
C PRO A 67 -6.97 4.50 2.59
N TYR A 68 -7.94 3.73 3.05
CA TYR A 68 -7.84 2.93 4.28
C TYR A 68 -6.82 1.79 4.15
N VAL A 69 -6.72 1.16 2.98
CA VAL A 69 -5.67 0.18 2.67
C VAL A 69 -4.29 0.84 2.62
N MET A 70 -4.22 2.03 2.01
CA MET A 70 -2.96 2.78 1.92
C MET A 70 -2.46 3.28 3.27
N ASP A 71 -3.34 3.53 4.22
CA ASP A 71 -2.98 3.94 5.58
C ASP A 71 -2.59 2.76 6.49
N GLY A 72 -3.00 1.52 6.15
CA GLY A 72 -2.64 0.31 6.89
C GLY A 72 -1.14 0.01 6.91
N THR A 73 -0.69 -0.80 7.87
CA THR A 73 0.70 -1.28 8.00
C THR A 73 1.11 -2.12 6.79
N LYS A 74 2.37 -2.00 6.37
CA LYS A 74 3.00 -2.81 5.33
C LYS A 74 4.14 -3.64 5.92
N LEU A 75 4.34 -4.83 5.38
CA LEU A 75 5.52 -5.65 5.66
C LEU A 75 6.31 -5.83 4.36
N TYR A 76 7.58 -5.53 4.44
CA TYR A 76 8.52 -5.69 3.33
C TYR A 76 9.67 -6.60 3.73
N ARG A 77 10.18 -7.33 2.74
CA ARG A 77 11.50 -7.97 2.79
C ARG A 77 12.36 -7.39 1.69
N PHE A 78 13.58 -6.99 2.01
CA PHE A 78 14.52 -6.52 1.00
C PHE A 78 15.91 -7.06 1.22
N THR A 79 16.67 -7.18 0.12
CA THR A 79 18.09 -7.49 0.13
C THR A 79 18.85 -6.20 -0.06
N LEU A 80 19.66 -5.83 0.93
CA LEU A 80 20.63 -4.75 0.85
C LEU A 80 21.93 -5.29 0.23
N LYS A 81 22.38 -4.70 -0.88
CA LYS A 81 23.71 -4.86 -1.43
C LYS A 81 24.61 -3.78 -0.84
N LEU A 82 25.64 -4.20 -0.14
CA LEU A 82 26.65 -3.34 0.48
C LEU A 82 27.80 -3.07 -0.48
N GLY A 83 28.47 -1.94 -0.30
CA GLY A 83 29.66 -1.55 -1.04
C GLY A 83 29.41 -0.86 -2.37
N GLU A 84 28.16 -0.69 -2.79
CA GLU A 84 27.79 -0.04 -4.04
C GLU A 84 26.56 0.84 -3.84
N GLN A 85 26.67 2.14 -4.13
CA GLN A 85 25.53 3.06 -4.16
C GLN A 85 25.11 3.31 -5.60
N ARG A 86 23.80 3.33 -5.84
CA ARG A 86 23.19 3.68 -7.11
C ARG A 86 22.35 4.94 -7.00
N ASP A 87 22.20 5.67 -8.09
CA ASP A 87 21.48 6.94 -8.13
C ASP A 87 19.98 6.80 -7.85
N THR A 88 19.40 5.61 -8.07
CA THR A 88 18.00 5.28 -7.74
C THR A 88 17.82 4.71 -6.33
N ASP A 89 18.91 4.45 -5.59
CA ASP A 89 18.96 3.69 -4.34
C ASP A 89 18.47 2.22 -4.49
N ASP A 90 18.37 1.69 -5.73
CA ASP A 90 18.00 0.31 -6.07
C ASP A 90 18.80 -0.21 -7.29
N ALA A 91 18.59 -1.49 -7.67
CA ALA A 91 19.35 -2.14 -8.72
C ALA A 91 19.11 -1.60 -10.14
N ASP A 92 18.06 -0.79 -10.36
CA ASP A 92 17.75 -0.22 -11.68
C ASP A 92 18.65 0.98 -12.05
N GLY A 93 19.33 1.60 -11.06
CA GLY A 93 20.14 2.80 -11.24
C GLY A 93 21.59 2.55 -11.69
N GLN A 94 22.30 3.65 -11.95
CA GLN A 94 23.74 3.64 -12.26
C GLN A 94 24.56 3.72 -10.97
N VAL A 95 25.73 3.07 -10.95
CA VAL A 95 26.67 3.15 -9.83
C VAL A 95 27.25 4.55 -9.74
N ILE A 96 27.12 5.18 -8.57
CA ILE A 96 27.61 6.55 -8.29
C ILE A 96 28.69 6.59 -7.22
N ALA A 97 28.80 5.56 -6.38
CA ALA A 97 29.86 5.43 -5.37
C ALA A 97 30.09 3.97 -5.02
N THR A 98 31.31 3.66 -4.55
CA THR A 98 31.71 2.34 -4.05
C THR A 98 32.42 2.46 -2.72
N SER A 99 32.41 1.37 -1.92
CA SER A 99 33.12 1.25 -0.66
C SER A 99 33.58 -0.19 -0.45
N ASP A 100 34.77 -0.36 0.08
CA ASP A 100 35.31 -1.68 0.46
C ASP A 100 34.91 -2.10 1.88
N VAL A 101 34.26 -1.20 2.63
CA VAL A 101 33.79 -1.47 4.00
C VAL A 101 32.65 -2.47 3.98
N ARG A 102 32.76 -3.55 4.77
CA ARG A 102 31.72 -4.56 4.98
C ARG A 102 31.40 -4.65 6.46
N PRO A 103 30.33 -4.00 6.92
CA PRO A 103 29.92 -4.07 8.31
C PRO A 103 29.56 -5.51 8.71
N THR A 104 29.92 -5.88 9.94
CA THR A 104 29.49 -7.16 10.53
C THR A 104 28.01 -7.18 10.83
N ASP A 105 27.45 -8.37 11.07
CA ASP A 105 26.03 -8.50 11.50
C ASP A 105 25.74 -7.74 12.78
N ASP A 106 26.68 -7.73 13.73
CA ASP A 106 26.53 -6.99 14.99
C ASP A 106 26.52 -5.48 14.76
N GLN A 107 27.32 -4.96 13.84
CA GLN A 107 27.30 -3.55 13.45
C GLN A 107 25.99 -3.18 12.77
N LEU A 108 25.49 -4.02 11.85
CA LEU A 108 24.19 -3.83 11.23
C LEU A 108 23.07 -3.83 12.28
N ARG A 109 23.01 -4.84 13.17
CA ARG A 109 22.02 -4.91 14.24
C ARG A 109 22.08 -3.73 15.21
N ALA A 110 23.28 -3.28 15.55
CA ALA A 110 23.47 -2.13 16.44
C ALA A 110 22.95 -0.82 15.83
N ALA A 111 22.95 -0.68 14.50
CA ALA A 111 22.44 0.51 13.81
C ALA A 111 20.91 0.53 13.69
N LEU A 112 20.22 -0.63 13.65
CA LEU A 112 18.78 -0.72 13.38
C LEU A 112 17.90 0.09 14.32
N PRO A 113 18.14 0.19 15.65
CA PRO A 113 17.30 0.96 16.56
C PRO A 113 17.11 2.43 16.17
N ALA A 114 18.09 3.04 15.50
CA ALA A 114 18.02 4.42 15.04
C ALA A 114 16.97 4.64 13.91
N PHE A 115 16.52 3.55 13.28
CA PHE A 115 15.55 3.56 12.18
C PHE A 115 14.17 3.01 12.58
N ILE A 116 13.93 2.81 13.88
CA ILE A 116 12.65 2.31 14.41
C ILE A 116 11.93 3.43 15.18
N GLY A 117 10.62 3.48 15.07
CA GLY A 117 9.80 4.53 15.67
C GLY A 117 9.41 5.60 14.65
N ASP A 118 9.21 6.82 15.14
CA ASP A 118 8.97 8.00 14.31
C ASP A 118 10.31 8.57 13.87
N ILE A 119 10.62 8.44 12.59
CA ILE A 119 11.88 8.88 12.00
C ILE A 119 11.66 10.02 11.00
N MET A 120 12.72 10.77 10.74
CA MET A 120 12.76 11.73 9.63
C MET A 120 13.55 11.10 8.48
N GLN A 121 12.90 10.89 7.34
CA GLN A 121 13.48 10.21 6.18
C GLN A 121 13.54 11.15 4.98
N VAL A 122 14.70 11.25 4.33
CA VAL A 122 14.85 11.91 3.04
C VAL A 122 14.41 10.91 1.95
N PRO A 123 13.33 11.22 1.19
CA PRO A 123 12.85 10.34 0.12
C PRO A 123 13.91 10.14 -0.97
N PRO A 124 13.86 9.01 -1.73
CA PRO A 124 14.73 8.85 -2.87
C PRO A 124 14.37 9.88 -3.97
N ILE A 125 15.36 10.32 -4.73
CA ILE A 125 15.20 11.31 -5.81
C ILE A 125 14.18 10.79 -6.84
N PHE A 126 14.27 9.51 -7.18
CA PHE A 126 13.34 8.84 -8.08
C PHE A 126 12.07 8.40 -7.32
N SER A 127 11.24 9.36 -6.94
CA SER A 127 9.96 9.11 -6.22
C SER A 127 8.78 9.86 -6.87
N ALA A 128 7.57 9.44 -6.51
CA ALA A 128 6.33 10.08 -6.96
C ALA A 128 6.00 11.39 -6.20
N ILE A 129 6.87 11.84 -5.32
CA ILE A 129 6.71 13.09 -4.56
C ILE A 129 6.67 14.27 -5.53
N LYS A 130 5.77 15.22 -5.25
CA LYS A 130 5.69 16.46 -6.01
C LYS A 130 6.50 17.56 -5.33
N VAL A 131 7.35 18.22 -6.12
CA VAL A 131 8.10 19.42 -5.77
C VAL A 131 7.67 20.51 -6.74
N ALA A 132 7.13 21.61 -6.23
CA ALA A 132 6.60 22.71 -7.05
C ALA A 132 5.58 22.28 -8.14
N GLY A 133 4.82 21.19 -7.89
CA GLY A 133 3.79 20.68 -8.81
C GLY A 133 4.27 19.58 -9.76
N GLU A 134 5.57 19.41 -9.98
CA GLU A 134 6.18 18.36 -10.81
C GLU A 134 6.59 17.15 -9.93
N ARG A 135 6.62 15.95 -10.50
CA ARG A 135 7.11 14.77 -9.77
C ARG A 135 8.63 14.77 -9.71
N ALA A 136 9.21 14.45 -8.56
CA ALA A 136 10.66 14.35 -8.39
C ALA A 136 11.29 13.38 -9.39
N TYR A 137 10.63 12.28 -9.70
CA TYR A 137 11.03 11.30 -10.71
C TYR A 137 11.15 11.91 -12.12
N ASP A 138 10.18 12.73 -12.55
CA ASP A 138 10.18 13.36 -13.86
C ASP A 138 11.32 14.38 -13.95
N MET A 139 11.51 15.20 -12.90
CA MET A 139 12.61 16.17 -12.80
C MET A 139 13.98 15.48 -12.83
N ALA A 140 14.13 14.35 -12.12
CA ALA A 140 15.40 13.61 -12.07
C ALA A 140 15.78 13.05 -13.47
N ARG A 141 14.81 12.53 -14.22
CA ARG A 141 15.04 12.06 -15.61
C ARG A 141 15.47 13.15 -16.56
N GLU A 142 15.04 14.38 -16.32
CA GLU A 142 15.44 15.57 -17.11
C GLU A 142 16.78 16.17 -16.64
N GLY A 143 17.49 15.49 -15.71
CA GLY A 143 18.75 16.00 -15.16
C GLY A 143 18.59 17.15 -14.15
N ARG A 144 17.36 17.43 -13.71
CA ARG A 144 16.99 18.48 -12.74
C ARG A 144 16.66 17.86 -11.38
N ALA A 145 17.61 17.13 -10.78
CA ALA A 145 17.36 16.45 -9.49
C ALA A 145 16.95 17.46 -8.40
N PRO A 146 15.73 17.33 -7.82
CA PRO A 146 15.28 18.24 -6.78
C PRO A 146 15.97 17.93 -5.45
N VAL A 147 16.17 18.96 -4.63
CA VAL A 147 16.49 18.78 -3.20
C VAL A 147 15.20 18.37 -2.50
N LEU A 148 15.23 17.21 -1.83
CA LEU A 148 14.08 16.70 -1.09
C LEU A 148 14.28 16.87 0.41
N GLU A 149 13.30 17.48 1.06
CA GLU A 149 13.29 17.69 2.50
C GLU A 149 12.93 16.38 3.24
N PRO A 150 13.55 16.16 4.43
CA PRO A 150 13.15 15.06 5.30
C PRO A 150 11.66 15.10 5.65
N ARG A 151 11.02 13.95 5.71
CA ARG A 151 9.59 13.80 6.03
C ARG A 151 9.39 12.79 7.15
N PRO A 152 8.39 12.99 8.03
CA PRO A 152 8.09 12.04 9.07
C PRO A 152 7.63 10.72 8.45
N ALA A 153 8.13 9.63 8.99
CA ALA A 153 7.83 8.26 8.60
C ALA A 153 7.82 7.36 9.84
N ARG A 154 6.91 6.37 9.88
CA ARG A 154 6.80 5.43 11.00
C ARG A 154 7.29 4.05 10.60
N VAL A 155 8.30 3.56 11.31
CA VAL A 155 8.82 2.19 11.19
C VAL A 155 8.54 1.47 12.51
N ASP A 156 7.72 0.42 12.46
CA ASP A 156 7.30 -0.31 13.65
C ASP A 156 8.30 -1.42 14.02
N ARG A 157 8.98 -2.01 13.01
CA ARG A 157 9.96 -3.07 13.17
C ARG A 157 10.95 -3.04 12.01
N PHE A 158 12.23 -3.26 12.31
CA PHE A 158 13.29 -3.39 11.32
C PHE A 158 14.30 -4.40 11.82
N GLU A 159 14.47 -5.52 11.13
CA GLU A 159 15.24 -6.68 11.59
C GLU A 159 16.15 -7.21 10.48
N LEU A 160 17.37 -7.60 10.85
CA LEU A 160 18.26 -8.40 10.02
C LEU A 160 17.80 -9.87 10.10
N VAL A 161 17.32 -10.42 8.98
CA VAL A 161 16.81 -11.80 8.87
C VAL A 161 17.91 -12.77 8.54
N GLU A 162 18.75 -12.42 7.57
CA GLU A 162 19.76 -13.31 7.02
C GLU A 162 20.97 -12.52 6.50
N ARG A 163 22.17 -13.08 6.66
CA ARG A 163 23.38 -12.66 5.97
C ARG A 163 23.69 -13.70 4.89
N THR A 164 23.48 -13.35 3.63
CA THR A 164 23.66 -14.29 2.51
C THR A 164 25.15 -14.46 2.18
N ASP A 165 25.90 -13.37 2.19
CA ASP A 165 27.34 -13.29 1.95
C ASP A 165 27.91 -11.98 2.53
N GLU A 166 29.21 -11.68 2.33
CA GLU A 166 29.82 -10.46 2.85
C GLU A 166 29.23 -9.16 2.27
N ASP A 167 28.66 -9.24 1.07
CA ASP A 167 28.09 -8.09 0.35
C ASP A 167 26.57 -7.96 0.49
N THR A 168 25.87 -9.01 0.93
CA THR A 168 24.41 -9.06 0.89
C THR A 168 23.77 -9.44 2.22
N ALA A 169 22.80 -8.65 2.66
CA ALA A 169 22.04 -8.88 3.87
C ALA A 169 20.54 -8.71 3.61
N VAL A 170 19.71 -9.59 4.17
CA VAL A 170 18.25 -9.59 4.03
C VAL A 170 17.62 -9.01 5.27
N PHE A 171 16.70 -8.07 5.06
CA PHE A 171 15.98 -7.40 6.14
C PHE A 171 14.47 -7.55 5.99
N GLU A 172 13.75 -7.56 7.11
CA GLU A 172 12.31 -7.35 7.17
C GLU A 172 11.97 -6.03 7.86
N VAL A 173 10.98 -5.32 7.30
CA VAL A 173 10.52 -4.03 7.81
C VAL A 173 9.00 -4.01 7.87
N ALA A 174 8.46 -3.77 9.08
CA ALA A 174 7.06 -3.38 9.25
C ALA A 174 6.98 -1.86 9.38
N SER A 175 6.13 -1.23 8.58
CA SER A 175 6.08 0.23 8.51
C SER A 175 4.69 0.77 8.22
N GLY A 176 4.45 2.01 8.61
CA GLY A 176 3.30 2.79 8.21
C GLY A 176 3.36 3.25 6.75
N LYS A 177 2.47 4.17 6.42
CA LYS A 177 2.41 4.82 5.09
C LYS A 177 3.62 5.74 4.86
N GLY A 178 4.09 5.75 3.62
CA GLY A 178 5.06 6.76 3.14
C GLY A 178 6.52 6.46 3.45
N VAL A 179 6.84 5.33 4.08
CA VAL A 179 8.23 4.89 4.28
C VAL A 179 8.80 4.35 2.97
N TYR A 180 9.98 4.83 2.62
CA TYR A 180 10.74 4.37 1.46
C TYR A 180 11.79 3.35 1.88
N MET A 181 11.63 2.11 1.42
CA MET A 181 12.60 1.03 1.71
C MET A 181 13.96 1.35 1.14
N ARG A 182 14.01 2.02 -0.03
CA ARG A 182 15.26 2.46 -0.67
C ARG A 182 16.05 3.44 0.20
N SER A 183 15.37 4.40 0.80
CA SER A 183 16.00 5.32 1.75
C SER A 183 16.47 4.60 3.02
N LEU A 184 15.68 3.66 3.57
CA LEU A 184 16.12 2.88 4.74
C LEU A 184 17.40 2.09 4.45
N ALA A 185 17.48 1.45 3.28
CA ALA A 185 18.63 0.67 2.87
C ALA A 185 19.90 1.55 2.71
N ARG A 186 19.75 2.69 2.01
CA ARG A 186 20.81 3.70 1.83
C ARG A 186 21.30 4.23 3.18
N ASP A 187 20.37 4.69 4.01
CA ASP A 187 20.68 5.37 5.26
C ASP A 187 21.29 4.39 6.29
N LEU A 188 20.84 3.10 6.31
CA LEU A 188 21.45 2.06 7.13
C LEU A 188 22.90 1.78 6.70
N ALA A 189 23.17 1.63 5.39
CA ALA A 189 24.52 1.45 4.89
C ALA A 189 25.44 2.60 5.28
N GLN A 190 24.98 3.85 5.15
CA GLN A 190 25.72 5.04 5.55
C GLN A 190 25.98 5.09 7.05
N ALA A 191 25.01 4.73 7.89
CA ALA A 191 25.18 4.65 9.35
C ALA A 191 26.24 3.62 9.77
N CYS A 192 26.45 2.59 8.94
CA CYS A 192 27.50 1.58 9.14
C CYS A 192 28.84 1.94 8.47
N GLY A 193 29.03 3.17 7.96
CA GLY A 193 30.27 3.63 7.35
C GLY A 193 30.56 3.09 5.95
N THR A 194 29.55 2.62 5.24
CA THR A 194 29.63 2.12 3.87
C THR A 194 28.57 2.77 2.98
N VAL A 195 28.42 2.26 1.77
CA VAL A 195 27.33 2.59 0.85
C VAL A 195 26.55 1.34 0.48
N GLY A 196 25.30 1.51 0.03
CA GLY A 196 24.49 0.36 -0.36
C GLY A 196 23.22 0.78 -1.09
N HIS A 197 22.59 -0.22 -1.71
CA HIS A 197 21.31 -0.05 -2.41
C HIS A 197 20.45 -1.32 -2.27
N ILE A 198 19.17 -1.20 -2.58
CA ILE A 198 18.27 -2.36 -2.63
C ILE A 198 18.54 -3.18 -3.90
N ALA A 199 18.96 -4.44 -3.73
CA ALA A 199 19.09 -5.39 -4.82
C ALA A 199 17.76 -6.10 -5.14
N VAL A 200 16.99 -6.47 -4.11
CA VAL A 200 15.69 -7.13 -4.22
C VAL A 200 14.71 -6.49 -3.23
N LEU A 201 13.49 -6.24 -3.66
CA LEU A 201 12.42 -5.72 -2.81
C LEU A 201 11.14 -6.51 -3.03
N ARG A 202 10.56 -7.02 -1.93
CA ARG A 202 9.29 -7.72 -1.96
C ARG A 202 8.37 -7.22 -0.86
N ARG A 203 7.13 -6.87 -1.22
CA ARG A 203 6.10 -6.52 -0.26
C ARG A 203 5.29 -7.76 0.11
N LEU A 204 5.34 -8.15 1.39
CA LEU A 204 4.72 -9.37 1.91
C LEU A 204 3.29 -9.12 2.40
N ARG A 205 2.98 -7.86 2.79
CA ARG A 205 1.68 -7.50 3.36
C ARG A 205 1.32 -6.04 3.09
N VAL A 206 0.02 -5.77 2.91
CA VAL A 206 -0.59 -4.41 2.92
C VAL A 206 -1.89 -4.49 3.70
N GLY A 207 -1.94 -3.89 4.89
CA GLY A 207 -3.11 -3.98 5.77
C GLY A 207 -3.56 -5.44 5.96
N PRO A 208 -4.81 -5.79 5.65
CA PRO A 208 -5.33 -7.14 5.78
C PRO A 208 -4.88 -8.10 4.67
N PHE A 209 -4.23 -7.61 3.62
CA PHE A 209 -3.87 -8.40 2.46
C PHE A 209 -2.47 -9.01 2.60
N LEU A 210 -2.40 -10.33 2.60
CA LEU A 210 -1.19 -11.12 2.80
C LEU A 210 -0.70 -11.72 1.47
N GLU A 211 0.59 -12.01 1.39
CA GLU A 211 1.22 -12.69 0.26
C GLU A 211 0.55 -14.03 -0.08
N ALA A 212 0.16 -14.82 0.93
CA ALA A 212 -0.49 -16.12 0.75
C ALA A 212 -1.82 -16.05 -0.03
N ALA A 213 -2.48 -14.87 -0.05
CA ALA A 213 -3.71 -14.63 -0.81
C ALA A 213 -3.44 -14.03 -2.20
N SER A 214 -2.18 -13.78 -2.56
CA SER A 214 -1.84 -13.15 -3.83
C SER A 214 -1.80 -14.16 -4.98
N ILE A 215 -2.26 -13.71 -6.14
CA ILE A 215 -2.28 -14.51 -7.38
C ILE A 215 -1.20 -13.94 -8.31
N PRO A 216 -0.26 -14.78 -8.80
CA PRO A 216 0.69 -14.36 -9.84
C PRO A 216 -0.05 -13.84 -11.08
N LEU A 217 0.41 -12.69 -11.60
CA LEU A 217 -0.29 -12.01 -12.71
C LEU A 217 -0.42 -12.84 -13.97
N ASP A 218 0.53 -13.73 -14.24
CA ASP A 218 0.53 -14.66 -15.38
C ASP A 218 -0.48 -15.80 -15.22
N LYS A 219 -0.86 -16.15 -13.98
CA LYS A 219 -1.85 -17.19 -13.67
C LYS A 219 -3.30 -16.70 -13.72
N LEU A 220 -3.55 -15.40 -13.86
CA LEU A 220 -4.92 -14.88 -13.96
C LEU A 220 -5.63 -15.30 -15.23
N ARG A 221 -4.86 -15.58 -16.29
CA ARG A 221 -5.39 -15.95 -17.60
C ARG A 221 -4.36 -16.78 -18.35
N GLY A 222 -4.79 -17.93 -18.91
CA GLY A 222 -3.99 -18.67 -19.87
C GLY A 222 -3.75 -17.84 -21.14
N ALA A 223 -2.68 -18.14 -21.87
CA ALA A 223 -2.29 -17.40 -23.09
C ALA A 223 -3.37 -17.43 -24.18
N GLU A 224 -4.28 -18.41 -24.17
CA GLU A 224 -5.35 -18.62 -25.16
C GLU A 224 -6.76 -18.26 -24.65
N ASP A 225 -6.89 -17.81 -23.38
CA ASP A 225 -8.19 -17.54 -22.78
C ASP A 225 -8.71 -16.16 -23.21
N THR A 226 -9.79 -16.14 -23.99
CA THR A 226 -10.44 -14.93 -24.52
C THR A 226 -11.58 -14.43 -23.64
N ALA A 227 -12.10 -15.27 -22.70
CA ALA A 227 -13.16 -14.88 -21.79
C ALA A 227 -12.65 -14.00 -20.63
N PRO A 228 -13.45 -13.10 -20.05
CA PRO A 228 -13.09 -12.39 -18.82
C PRO A 228 -12.80 -13.36 -17.68
N ALA A 229 -11.86 -13.02 -16.79
CA ALA A 229 -11.61 -13.81 -15.59
C ALA A 229 -12.83 -13.81 -14.67
N SER A 230 -12.99 -14.90 -13.89
CA SER A 230 -14.15 -15.06 -13.00
C SER A 230 -14.15 -13.99 -11.90
N PRO A 231 -15.30 -13.31 -11.68
CA PRO A 231 -15.50 -12.43 -10.53
C PRO A 231 -15.33 -13.11 -9.17
N ASP A 232 -15.40 -14.45 -9.09
CA ASP A 232 -15.22 -15.23 -7.86
C ASP A 232 -13.82 -15.12 -7.26
N LEU A 233 -12.84 -14.63 -8.05
CA LEU A 233 -11.50 -14.31 -7.57
C LEU A 233 -11.45 -13.03 -6.72
N LEU A 234 -12.54 -12.24 -6.71
CA LEU A 234 -12.58 -10.98 -5.99
C LEU A 234 -12.95 -11.18 -4.52
N LEU A 235 -12.12 -10.69 -3.63
CA LEU A 235 -12.44 -10.59 -2.22
C LEU A 235 -13.50 -9.50 -1.98
N PRO A 236 -14.40 -9.66 -0.99
CA PRO A 236 -15.39 -8.65 -0.65
C PRO A 236 -14.78 -7.28 -0.34
N VAL A 237 -15.51 -6.19 -0.64
CA VAL A 237 -15.09 -4.82 -0.28
C VAL A 237 -14.79 -4.69 1.22
N ALA A 238 -15.56 -5.41 2.06
CA ALA A 238 -15.40 -5.46 3.51
C ALA A 238 -14.03 -5.93 3.98
N THR A 239 -13.33 -6.74 3.17
CA THR A 239 -12.01 -7.28 3.52
C THR A 239 -11.00 -6.17 3.80
N ALA A 240 -11.03 -5.09 3.01
CA ALA A 240 -10.16 -3.94 3.19
C ALA A 240 -10.42 -3.14 4.48
N LEU A 241 -11.56 -3.38 5.12
CA LEU A 241 -12.06 -2.64 6.27
C LEU A 241 -12.17 -3.54 7.52
N ALA A 242 -11.49 -4.69 7.51
CA ALA A 242 -11.63 -5.71 8.57
C ALA A 242 -11.29 -5.16 9.97
N ASP A 243 -10.30 -4.27 10.05
CA ASP A 243 -9.84 -3.65 11.31
C ASP A 243 -10.77 -2.52 11.81
N ILE A 244 -11.76 -2.08 11.00
CA ILE A 244 -12.72 -1.05 11.38
C ILE A 244 -13.93 -1.71 12.05
N PRO A 245 -14.35 -1.28 13.25
CA PRO A 245 -15.50 -1.85 13.95
C PRO A 245 -16.76 -1.85 13.08
N ALA A 246 -17.50 -2.96 13.06
CA ALA A 246 -18.71 -3.14 12.27
C ALA A 246 -19.94 -2.77 13.09
N LEU A 247 -20.77 -1.84 12.58
CA LEU A 247 -22.02 -1.42 13.18
C LEU A 247 -23.19 -1.85 12.29
N ALA A 248 -24.07 -2.71 12.82
CA ALA A 248 -25.24 -3.20 12.09
C ALA A 248 -26.34 -2.14 12.04
N LEU A 249 -26.87 -1.91 10.85
CA LEU A 249 -27.99 -1.01 10.58
C LEU A 249 -29.21 -1.79 10.10
N THR A 250 -30.40 -1.23 10.37
CA THR A 250 -31.63 -1.62 9.69
C THR A 250 -31.60 -1.13 8.25
N GLU A 251 -32.50 -1.65 7.39
CA GLU A 251 -32.59 -1.19 6.01
C GLU A 251 -33.02 0.31 5.92
N SER A 252 -33.86 0.79 6.86
CA SER A 252 -34.22 2.20 6.92
C SER A 252 -33.01 3.08 7.24
N GLU A 253 -32.23 2.73 8.28
CA GLU A 253 -31.02 3.46 8.65
C GLU A 253 -29.97 3.43 7.55
N ALA A 254 -29.85 2.29 6.85
CA ALA A 254 -28.97 2.18 5.69
C ALA A 254 -29.41 3.08 4.52
N ALA A 255 -30.71 3.25 4.32
CA ALA A 255 -31.26 4.18 3.33
C ALA A 255 -30.92 5.64 3.71
N ASP A 256 -31.12 6.01 4.98
CA ASP A 256 -30.77 7.34 5.48
C ASP A 256 -29.28 7.64 5.29
N LEU A 257 -28.41 6.68 5.63
CA LEU A 257 -26.96 6.82 5.45
C LEU A 257 -26.57 6.98 3.97
N ARG A 258 -27.23 6.24 3.05
CA ARG A 258 -26.99 6.35 1.60
C ARG A 258 -27.34 7.73 1.05
N HIS A 259 -28.31 8.40 1.67
CA HIS A 259 -28.72 9.78 1.33
C HIS A 259 -27.89 10.85 2.06
N GLY A 260 -26.84 10.44 2.82
CA GLY A 260 -25.97 11.36 3.54
C GLY A 260 -26.55 11.86 4.87
N GLN A 261 -27.61 11.24 5.38
CA GLN A 261 -28.24 11.62 6.64
C GLN A 261 -27.49 11.02 7.82
N ALA A 262 -27.32 11.82 8.89
CA ALA A 262 -26.73 11.36 10.13
C ALA A 262 -27.79 10.61 10.96
N ILE A 263 -27.35 9.60 11.72
CA ILE A 263 -28.21 8.76 12.56
C ILE A 263 -27.86 9.01 14.03
N SER A 264 -28.87 9.22 14.88
CA SER A 264 -28.64 9.42 16.32
C SER A 264 -28.02 8.18 16.96
N LEU A 265 -26.98 8.37 17.78
CA LEU A 265 -26.39 7.28 18.56
C LEU A 265 -27.36 6.69 19.59
N VAL A 266 -28.37 7.46 20.00
CA VAL A 266 -29.42 6.95 20.90
C VAL A 266 -30.21 5.82 20.23
N THR A 267 -30.52 5.94 18.91
CA THR A 267 -31.20 4.87 18.17
C THR A 267 -30.32 3.65 17.91
N LEU A 268 -29.01 3.82 17.98
CA LEU A 268 -28.01 2.77 17.77
C LEU A 268 -27.53 2.13 19.09
N MET A 269 -28.05 2.57 20.25
CA MET A 269 -27.67 2.00 21.56
C MET A 269 -27.84 0.50 21.58
N GLY A 270 -26.87 -0.19 22.16
CA GLY A 270 -26.81 -1.67 22.23
C GLY A 270 -26.28 -2.33 20.94
N ARG A 271 -26.09 -1.58 19.85
CA ARG A 271 -25.49 -2.07 18.58
C ARG A 271 -24.11 -1.49 18.33
N ILE A 272 -23.72 -0.43 19.05
CA ILE A 272 -22.40 0.18 18.92
C ILE A 272 -21.36 -0.84 19.40
N PRO A 273 -20.35 -1.21 18.57
CA PRO A 273 -19.32 -2.15 18.99
C PRO A 273 -18.51 -1.63 20.18
N GLY A 274 -18.19 -2.50 21.16
CA GLY A 274 -17.45 -2.09 22.35
C GLY A 274 -16.02 -1.59 22.09
N ASN A 275 -15.46 -1.86 20.89
CA ASN A 275 -14.17 -1.35 20.42
C ASN A 275 -14.31 -0.11 19.52
N ALA A 276 -15.50 0.44 19.35
CA ALA A 276 -15.72 1.69 18.63
C ALA A 276 -15.67 2.88 19.62
N ASP A 277 -14.90 3.91 19.27
CA ASP A 277 -14.86 5.15 20.04
C ASP A 277 -16.06 6.05 19.68
N PRO A 278 -17.01 6.30 20.60
CA PRO A 278 -18.19 7.12 20.31
C PRO A 278 -17.88 8.61 20.18
N SER A 279 -16.63 9.05 20.48
CA SER A 279 -16.20 10.44 20.47
C SER A 279 -15.38 10.86 19.24
N GLY A 280 -15.37 10.04 18.19
CA GLY A 280 -14.61 10.33 16.96
C GLY A 280 -14.20 9.09 16.19
N GLY A 281 -14.57 7.89 16.65
CA GLY A 281 -14.21 6.63 16.04
C GLY A 281 -14.88 6.40 14.68
N LEU A 282 -14.13 5.74 13.79
CA LEU A 282 -14.65 5.29 12.51
C LEU A 282 -15.32 3.93 12.68
N VAL A 283 -16.48 3.74 12.06
CA VAL A 283 -17.19 2.46 11.98
C VAL A 283 -17.55 2.13 10.54
N ARG A 284 -17.60 0.83 10.21
CA ARG A 284 -18.18 0.35 8.96
C ARG A 284 -19.66 0.05 9.19
N ALA A 285 -20.52 0.78 8.50
CA ALA A 285 -21.96 0.60 8.53
C ALA A 285 -22.35 -0.62 7.69
N MET A 286 -23.05 -1.60 8.30
CA MET A 286 -23.42 -2.86 7.67
C MET A 286 -24.93 -3.00 7.60
N ALA A 287 -25.47 -3.41 6.44
CA ALA A 287 -26.87 -3.83 6.30
C ALA A 287 -26.96 -5.01 5.35
N GLY A 288 -27.82 -5.98 5.64
CA GLY A 288 -27.97 -7.19 4.83
C GLY A 288 -26.68 -7.95 4.56
N GLY A 289 -25.72 -7.95 5.51
CA GLY A 289 -24.40 -8.57 5.35
C GLY A 289 -23.42 -7.81 4.46
N ARG A 290 -23.77 -6.63 3.97
CA ARG A 290 -22.92 -5.80 3.08
C ARG A 290 -22.47 -4.52 3.79
N VAL A 291 -21.29 -4.03 3.41
CA VAL A 291 -20.84 -2.69 3.82
C VAL A 291 -21.62 -1.64 3.01
N ILE A 292 -22.33 -0.77 3.71
CA ILE A 292 -23.06 0.36 3.13
C ILE A 292 -22.16 1.59 3.01
N GLY A 293 -21.27 1.76 3.96
CA GLY A 293 -20.37 2.89 4.01
C GLY A 293 -19.50 2.89 5.24
N LEU A 294 -18.71 3.93 5.36
CA LEU A 294 -17.97 4.29 6.55
C LEU A 294 -18.59 5.52 7.17
N ALA A 295 -18.71 5.54 8.47
CA ALA A 295 -19.28 6.63 9.22
C ALA A 295 -18.45 6.93 10.47
N ARG A 296 -18.47 8.17 10.91
CA ARG A 296 -17.79 8.63 12.11
C ARG A 296 -18.80 8.81 13.24
N LEU A 297 -18.45 8.34 14.42
CA LEU A 297 -19.24 8.53 15.64
C LEU A 297 -18.78 9.80 16.32
N GLU A 298 -19.54 10.87 16.26
CA GLU A 298 -19.18 12.15 16.88
C GLU A 298 -20.43 12.99 17.20
N ASP A 299 -20.37 13.81 18.23
CA ASP A 299 -21.45 14.72 18.66
C ASP A 299 -22.80 14.00 18.90
N GLY A 300 -22.78 12.75 19.39
CA GLY A 300 -24.00 11.96 19.59
C GLY A 300 -24.67 11.45 18.30
N LEU A 301 -23.99 11.54 17.17
CA LEU A 301 -24.46 11.14 15.85
C LEU A 301 -23.48 10.17 15.18
N MET A 302 -24.00 9.29 14.33
CA MET A 302 -23.23 8.58 13.32
C MET A 302 -23.33 9.35 12.01
N LYS A 303 -22.25 10.03 11.60
CA LYS A 303 -22.20 10.87 10.39
C LYS A 303 -21.55 10.09 9.24
N PRO A 304 -22.16 10.04 8.04
CA PRO A 304 -21.55 9.35 6.90
C PRO A 304 -20.26 10.04 6.47
N GLU A 305 -19.16 9.27 6.37
CA GLU A 305 -17.87 9.74 5.87
C GLU A 305 -17.64 9.30 4.42
N ARG A 306 -18.04 8.05 4.12
CA ARG A 306 -17.90 7.49 2.77
C ARG A 306 -19.03 6.49 2.49
N VAL A 307 -19.92 6.80 1.58
CA VAL A 307 -20.95 5.87 1.08
C VAL A 307 -20.36 5.02 -0.05
N LEU A 308 -20.58 3.69 -0.01
CA LEU A 308 -20.04 2.69 -0.96
C LEU A 308 -21.04 2.33 -2.06
#